data_19ee611451488c6caaa0710fe21cea8a
#
_entry.id   19ee611451488c6caaa0710fe21cea8a
#
_cell.length_a   1.000
_cell.length_b   1.000
_cell.length_c   1.000
_cell.angle_alpha   90.00
_cell.angle_beta   90.00
_cell.angle_gamma   90.00
#
_symmetry.space_group_name_H-M   'P 1'
#
loop_
_entity.id
_entity.type
_entity.pdbx_description
1 polymer ?
#
loop_
_entity_poly.entity_id
_entity_poly.type
_entity_poly.pdbx_seq_one_letter_code
_entity_poly.pdbx_strand_id
1 'polypeptide(L)'
;MQYYIDPGTGSMLFTILVGVLGAGIYALRNLFMKIRFALSGGASEKANEKKIPFVIFTDSKRYWNIFGPICREFDRRGQKLVYMTASPDDPALDEKFENVKCEFIGEGNKAFAKLNLLNADIVLSTTPGLDVYQWKRSKDVKWYAHVLHAANDVTAYRMFGLDYYDAVLLSGEYQIRQMRELERLRNLPEKELPIIGLTYMDGLLERLQKEKAQEEHETTVLLAPSWGINSIFSRYGKKMIEALLKTGYHLIVRPHPQSFTSEKKMLDDLMKEYPDSEQLEWNSDNDNFEVLKRSDILISDFSGVIFDFSLVFDKPIIYSDTKYDKAPYDACWLEEEMWTFSTLPKIGQKLTGENLENMKELIDRCMNDSVYKEAREVARKETWANIGEATIRTVDYLMNKYEDLKDEEKK
;
A
#
# COMPACT_ATOMS: atom_id res chain seq x y z
N MET A 1 18.57 -7.64 66.31
CA MET A 1 17.37 -7.81 65.50
C MET A 1 17.83 -8.13 64.09
N GLN A 2 17.63 -9.37 63.62
CA GLN A 2 17.87 -9.71 62.23
C GLN A 2 16.60 -9.36 61.44
N TYR A 3 16.71 -8.45 60.50
CA TYR A 3 15.61 -8.13 59.57
C TYR A 3 15.58 -9.20 58.49
N TYR A 4 14.59 -10.05 58.58
CA TYR A 4 14.34 -11.09 57.55
C TYR A 4 13.41 -10.48 56.49
N ILE A 5 13.91 -10.30 55.28
CA ILE A 5 13.07 -9.91 54.15
C ILE A 5 12.54 -11.19 53.54
N ASP A 6 11.23 -11.38 53.58
CA ASP A 6 10.55 -12.52 52.93
C ASP A 6 10.86 -12.53 51.40
N PRO A 7 11.17 -13.74 50.82
CA PRO A 7 11.51 -13.85 49.39
C PRO A 7 10.49 -13.27 48.44
N GLY A 8 9.19 -13.27 48.81
CA GLY A 8 8.13 -12.65 48.01
C GLY A 8 8.22 -11.15 47.98
N THR A 9 8.45 -10.53 49.13
CA THR A 9 8.62 -9.09 49.25
C THR A 9 9.89 -8.58 48.59
N GLY A 10 11.00 -9.37 48.66
CA GLY A 10 12.25 -9.10 47.93
C GLY A 10 12.09 -9.09 46.41
N SER A 11 11.36 -10.07 45.89
CA SER A 11 11.04 -10.16 44.46
C SER A 11 10.19 -8.99 43.95
N MET A 12 9.17 -8.61 44.73
CA MET A 12 8.30 -7.48 44.40
C MET A 12 9.06 -6.14 44.41
N LEU A 13 9.91 -5.92 45.43
CA LEU A 13 10.79 -4.77 45.48
C LEU A 13 11.77 -4.69 44.31
N PHE A 14 12.35 -5.83 43.93
CA PHE A 14 13.26 -5.92 42.79
C PHE A 14 12.54 -5.57 41.50
N THR A 15 11.32 -6.08 41.27
CA THR A 15 10.52 -5.79 40.06
C THR A 15 10.15 -4.29 39.97
N ILE A 16 9.78 -3.69 41.11
CA ILE A 16 9.49 -2.26 41.17
C ILE A 16 10.77 -1.44 40.88
N LEU A 17 11.89 -1.83 41.41
CA LEU A 17 13.18 -1.14 41.23
C LEU A 17 13.66 -1.21 39.79
N VAL A 18 13.52 -2.38 39.14
CA VAL A 18 13.80 -2.55 37.71
C VAL A 18 12.85 -1.72 36.84
N GLY A 19 11.58 -1.65 37.20
CA GLY A 19 10.59 -0.82 36.51
C GLY A 19 10.90 0.67 36.61
N VAL A 20 11.25 1.14 37.80
CA VAL A 20 11.63 2.56 38.04
C VAL A 20 12.94 2.90 37.32
N LEU A 21 13.94 2.02 37.38
CA LEU A 21 15.21 2.20 36.64
C LEU A 21 14.97 2.22 35.13
N GLY A 22 14.14 1.31 34.59
CA GLY A 22 13.79 1.28 33.18
C GLY A 22 13.07 2.56 32.73
N ALA A 23 12.10 3.03 33.51
CA ALA A 23 11.42 4.29 33.26
C ALA A 23 12.37 5.50 33.36
N GLY A 24 13.29 5.49 34.33
CA GLY A 24 14.32 6.53 34.48
C GLY A 24 15.28 6.59 33.28
N ILE A 25 15.77 5.43 32.84
CA ILE A 25 16.64 5.33 31.65
C ILE A 25 15.90 5.81 30.41
N TYR A 26 14.63 5.44 30.25
CA TYR A 26 13.81 5.89 29.11
C TYR A 26 13.59 7.40 29.13
N ALA A 27 13.28 7.97 30.30
CA ALA A 27 13.10 9.41 30.47
C ALA A 27 14.41 10.18 30.19
N LEU A 28 15.55 9.69 30.71
CA LEU A 28 16.87 10.28 30.49
C LEU A 28 17.28 10.19 29.00
N ARG A 29 17.00 9.06 28.33
CA ARG A 29 17.23 8.91 26.91
C ARG A 29 16.42 9.91 26.08
N ASN A 30 15.15 10.09 26.41
CA ASN A 30 14.30 11.06 25.74
C ASN A 30 14.77 12.52 26.00
N LEU A 31 15.18 12.82 27.20
CA LEU A 31 15.73 14.13 27.56
C LEU A 31 17.06 14.37 26.81
N PHE A 32 17.93 13.38 26.78
CA PHE A 32 19.22 13.45 26.05
C PHE A 32 19.00 13.63 24.54
N MET A 33 18.03 12.92 23.98
CA MET A 33 17.66 13.08 22.57
C MET A 33 17.14 14.48 22.27
N LYS A 34 16.29 15.03 23.15
CA LYS A 34 15.81 16.42 23.05
C LYS A 34 16.95 17.44 23.15
N ILE A 35 17.87 17.27 24.11
CA ILE A 35 19.03 18.15 24.30
C ILE A 35 19.98 18.03 23.11
N ARG A 36 20.29 16.82 22.65
CA ARG A 36 21.15 16.61 21.48
C ARG A 36 20.52 17.22 20.22
N PHE A 37 19.20 17.11 20.04
CA PHE A 37 18.48 17.74 18.94
C PHE A 37 18.53 19.27 19.04
N ALA A 38 18.33 19.83 20.22
CA ALA A 38 18.45 21.27 20.47
C ALA A 38 19.88 21.79 20.24
N LEU A 39 20.91 21.03 20.65
CA LEU A 39 22.33 21.38 20.46
C LEU A 39 22.82 21.17 19.01
N SER A 40 22.16 20.30 18.22
CA SER A 40 22.49 20.08 16.81
C SER A 40 21.89 21.12 15.83
N GLY A 41 21.44 22.27 16.34
CA GLY A 41 20.86 23.34 15.52
C GLY A 41 19.37 23.19 15.20
N GLY A 42 18.75 22.07 15.60
CA GLY A 42 17.36 21.79 15.28
C GLY A 42 16.30 22.74 15.84
N ALA A 43 16.67 23.58 16.80
CA ALA A 43 15.78 24.60 17.35
C ALA A 43 16.04 26.02 16.80
N SER A 44 17.26 26.27 16.27
CA SER A 44 17.65 27.61 15.79
C SER A 44 17.31 27.85 14.32
N GLU A 45 17.24 26.80 13.50
CA GLU A 45 16.81 26.93 12.09
C GLU A 45 15.30 27.06 11.93
N LYS A 46 14.49 26.57 12.90
CA LYS A 46 13.02 26.59 12.83
C LYS A 46 12.38 27.99 12.82
N ALA A 47 13.04 28.99 13.35
CA ALA A 47 12.45 30.35 13.44
C ALA A 47 12.42 31.10 12.09
N ASN A 48 13.09 30.57 11.03
CA ASN A 48 13.21 31.22 9.74
C ASN A 48 12.94 30.29 8.53
N GLU A 49 12.64 29.00 8.73
CA GLU A 49 12.25 28.13 7.60
C GLU A 49 10.84 28.48 7.14
N LYS A 50 10.77 28.96 5.90
CA LYS A 50 9.51 29.24 5.22
C LYS A 50 8.68 27.97 5.17
N LYS A 51 7.44 28.03 5.68
CA LYS A 51 6.50 26.91 5.66
C LYS A 51 6.39 26.29 4.27
N ILE A 52 6.47 24.96 4.19
CA ILE A 52 6.40 24.22 2.92
C ILE A 52 4.93 24.12 2.51
N PRO A 53 4.54 24.60 1.32
CA PRO A 53 3.14 24.53 0.91
C PRO A 53 2.61 23.11 0.79
N PHE A 54 3.36 22.26 0.06
CA PHE A 54 2.98 20.88 -0.21
C PHE A 54 4.14 19.93 0.04
N VAL A 55 3.86 18.86 0.75
CA VAL A 55 4.77 17.73 0.97
C VAL A 55 4.11 16.44 0.52
N ILE A 56 4.81 15.62 -0.23
CA ILE A 56 4.48 14.22 -0.42
C ILE A 56 5.45 13.39 0.42
N PHE A 57 4.93 12.45 1.21
CA PHE A 57 5.74 11.47 1.92
C PHE A 57 5.44 10.05 1.46
N THR A 58 6.51 9.28 1.23
CA THR A 58 6.43 7.85 0.98
C THR A 58 7.46 7.08 1.81
N ASP A 59 7.04 5.92 2.33
CA ASP A 59 7.91 4.99 3.05
C ASP A 59 8.58 3.96 2.14
N SER A 60 8.20 3.90 0.84
CA SER A 60 8.73 2.93 -0.11
C SER A 60 8.81 3.47 -1.54
N LYS A 61 9.92 3.22 -2.22
CA LYS A 61 10.14 3.52 -3.64
C LYS A 61 9.08 2.92 -4.59
N ARG A 62 8.36 1.87 -4.15
CA ARG A 62 7.28 1.24 -4.93
C ARG A 62 6.15 2.19 -5.27
N TYR A 63 5.96 3.23 -4.46
CA TYR A 63 4.88 4.19 -4.66
C TYR A 63 5.26 5.35 -5.59
N TRP A 64 6.45 5.30 -6.21
CA TRP A 64 6.82 6.30 -7.22
C TRP A 64 5.86 6.31 -8.43
N ASN A 65 5.32 5.15 -8.80
CA ASN A 65 4.31 5.04 -9.85
C ASN A 65 2.97 5.75 -9.51
N ILE A 66 2.71 6.01 -8.23
CA ILE A 66 1.56 6.80 -7.76
C ILE A 66 1.92 8.29 -7.75
N PHE A 67 3.06 8.61 -7.14
CA PHE A 67 3.45 9.99 -6.86
C PHE A 67 4.19 10.68 -8.01
N GLY A 68 4.88 9.94 -8.86
CA GLY A 68 5.60 10.50 -10.00
C GLY A 68 4.71 11.33 -10.94
N PRO A 69 3.53 10.83 -11.36
CA PRO A 69 2.58 11.63 -12.11
C PRO A 69 2.13 12.90 -11.39
N ILE A 70 1.88 12.83 -10.09
CA ILE A 70 1.49 13.98 -9.26
C ILE A 70 2.64 15.01 -9.20
N CYS A 71 3.88 14.56 -8.98
CA CYS A 71 5.05 15.44 -8.97
C CYS A 71 5.23 16.15 -10.31
N ARG A 72 5.10 15.44 -11.42
CA ARG A 72 5.16 16.02 -12.78
C ARG A 72 4.07 17.06 -13.02
N GLU A 73 2.85 16.83 -12.53
CA GLU A 73 1.75 17.76 -12.66
C GLU A 73 1.95 19.02 -11.80
N PHE A 74 2.50 18.90 -10.57
CA PHE A 74 2.90 20.03 -9.75
C PHE A 74 3.98 20.88 -10.45
N ASP A 75 5.00 20.22 -11.01
CA ASP A 75 6.08 20.88 -11.74
C ASP A 75 5.55 21.62 -12.99
N ARG A 76 4.71 20.96 -13.78
CA ARG A 76 4.04 21.54 -14.97
C ARG A 76 3.24 22.80 -14.62
N ARG A 77 2.61 22.82 -13.43
CA ARG A 77 1.83 23.99 -12.94
C ARG A 77 2.70 25.06 -12.28
N GLY A 78 4.01 24.87 -12.20
CA GLY A 78 4.92 25.80 -11.51
C GLY A 78 4.71 25.87 -10.00
N GLN A 79 4.13 24.82 -9.39
CA GLN A 79 3.82 24.77 -7.97
C GLN A 79 4.93 24.10 -7.16
N LYS A 80 5.35 24.74 -6.07
CA LYS A 80 6.40 24.20 -5.20
C LYS A 80 5.91 23.01 -4.40
N LEU A 81 6.63 21.91 -4.51
CA LEU A 81 6.38 20.65 -3.80
C LEU A 81 7.71 20.09 -3.25
N VAL A 82 7.68 19.50 -2.07
CA VAL A 82 8.76 18.69 -1.55
C VAL A 82 8.31 17.23 -1.49
N TYR A 83 8.99 16.38 -2.24
CA TYR A 83 8.80 14.93 -2.18
C TYR A 83 9.83 14.33 -1.22
N MET A 84 9.37 13.71 -0.15
CA MET A 84 10.17 13.10 0.91
C MET A 84 10.05 11.59 0.86
N THR A 85 11.15 10.88 0.66
CA THR A 85 11.17 9.42 0.64
C THR A 85 12.00 8.82 1.77
N ALA A 86 11.55 7.67 2.28
CA ALA A 86 12.31 6.85 3.21
C ALA A 86 13.14 5.76 2.51
N SER A 87 13.15 5.70 1.17
CA SER A 87 13.95 4.76 0.39
C SER A 87 15.16 5.47 -0.22
N PRO A 88 16.40 5.01 0.05
CA PRO A 88 17.61 5.64 -0.46
C PRO A 88 17.80 5.48 -1.97
N ASP A 89 17.13 4.50 -2.57
CA ASP A 89 17.16 4.15 -3.98
C ASP A 89 15.81 4.42 -4.68
N ASP A 90 15.08 5.42 -4.18
CA ASP A 90 13.82 5.86 -4.81
C ASP A 90 14.11 6.54 -6.15
N PRO A 91 13.47 6.14 -7.27
CA PRO A 91 13.66 6.77 -8.58
C PRO A 91 13.43 8.28 -8.60
N ALA A 92 12.61 8.79 -7.69
CA ALA A 92 12.37 10.22 -7.53
C ALA A 92 13.65 11.03 -7.29
N LEU A 93 14.68 10.43 -6.68
CA LEU A 93 15.93 11.12 -6.34
C LEU A 93 16.79 11.43 -7.56
N ASP A 94 16.59 10.73 -8.67
CA ASP A 94 17.29 10.93 -9.94
C ASP A 94 16.53 11.88 -10.90
N GLU A 95 15.25 12.19 -10.58
CA GLU A 95 14.44 13.08 -11.38
C GLU A 95 14.87 14.55 -11.26
N LYS A 96 14.71 15.29 -12.36
CA LYS A 96 15.03 16.72 -12.42
C LYS A 96 13.79 17.54 -12.68
N PHE A 97 13.32 18.20 -11.66
CA PHE A 97 12.19 19.11 -11.70
C PHE A 97 12.65 20.57 -11.49
N GLU A 98 11.87 21.51 -11.96
CA GLU A 98 12.08 22.95 -11.72
C GLU A 98 11.46 23.39 -10.39
N ASN A 99 10.30 22.83 -10.04
CA ASN A 99 9.48 23.26 -8.90
C ASN A 99 9.31 22.18 -7.82
N VAL A 100 9.72 20.93 -8.10
CA VAL A 100 9.61 19.81 -7.16
C VAL A 100 11.01 19.45 -6.65
N LYS A 101 11.17 19.47 -5.32
CA LYS A 101 12.40 19.00 -4.67
C LYS A 101 12.19 17.59 -4.15
N CYS A 102 12.97 16.63 -4.63
CA CYS A 102 12.99 15.27 -4.11
C CYS A 102 14.14 15.09 -3.10
N GLU A 103 13.85 14.49 -1.94
CA GLU A 103 14.87 14.28 -0.91
C GLU A 103 14.67 12.98 -0.12
N PHE A 104 15.78 12.30 0.13
CA PHE A 104 15.85 11.19 1.06
C PHE A 104 15.92 11.71 2.49
N ILE A 105 14.95 11.32 3.33
CA ILE A 105 14.84 11.81 4.71
C ILE A 105 15.33 10.82 5.77
N GLY A 106 15.85 9.68 5.35
CA GLY A 106 16.29 8.59 6.23
C GLY A 106 15.28 7.44 6.24
N GLU A 107 15.67 6.30 6.79
CA GLU A 107 14.83 5.10 6.90
C GLU A 107 14.20 4.98 8.28
N GLY A 108 12.99 4.39 8.32
CA GLY A 108 12.27 4.03 9.54
C GLY A 108 12.15 5.20 10.53
N ASN A 109 12.62 5.01 11.75
CA ASN A 109 12.50 6.01 12.82
C ASN A 109 13.20 7.35 12.53
N LYS A 110 14.22 7.37 11.64
CA LYS A 110 14.88 8.63 11.25
C LYS A 110 13.96 9.48 10.38
N ALA A 111 13.26 8.86 9.43
CA ALA A 111 12.26 9.53 8.60
C ALA A 111 11.12 10.08 9.47
N PHE A 112 10.56 9.24 10.34
CA PHE A 112 9.45 9.65 11.22
C PHE A 112 9.86 10.78 12.18
N ALA A 113 11.09 10.79 12.68
CA ALA A 113 11.58 11.90 13.52
C ALA A 113 11.58 13.25 12.79
N LYS A 114 11.90 13.28 11.49
CA LYS A 114 11.80 14.49 10.66
C LYS A 114 10.35 14.88 10.40
N LEU A 115 9.51 13.91 10.04
CA LEU A 115 8.09 14.14 9.76
C LEU A 115 7.30 14.64 10.98
N ASN A 116 7.63 14.14 12.18
CA ASN A 116 7.00 14.57 13.44
C ASN A 116 7.30 16.04 13.81
N LEU A 117 8.27 16.65 13.13
CA LEU A 117 8.67 18.05 13.32
C LEU A 117 8.49 18.88 12.03
N LEU A 118 7.81 18.32 11.04
CA LEU A 118 7.59 18.96 9.74
C LEU A 118 6.77 20.25 9.91
N ASN A 119 7.15 21.30 9.16
CA ASN A 119 6.41 22.55 9.05
C ASN A 119 5.89 22.69 7.62
N ALA A 120 4.63 22.32 7.39
CA ALA A 120 4.02 22.34 6.07
C ALA A 120 2.53 22.71 6.14
N ASP A 121 1.94 23.16 5.04
CA ASP A 121 0.50 23.35 4.98
C ASP A 121 -0.21 22.03 4.73
N ILE A 122 0.17 21.30 3.67
CA ILE A 122 -0.47 20.04 3.28
C ILE A 122 0.56 18.93 3.15
N VAL A 123 0.25 17.77 3.71
CA VAL A 123 1.00 16.52 3.54
C VAL A 123 0.11 15.48 2.86
N LEU A 124 0.54 14.98 1.70
CA LEU A 124 -0.06 13.83 1.02
C LEU A 124 0.79 12.58 1.25
N SER A 125 0.18 11.45 1.56
CA SER A 125 0.87 10.17 1.69
C SER A 125 -0.04 9.00 1.32
N THR A 126 0.57 7.85 1.03
CA THR A 126 -0.12 6.55 0.94
C THR A 126 0.25 5.61 2.09
N THR A 127 1.09 6.06 3.04
CA THR A 127 1.51 5.30 4.21
C THR A 127 0.43 5.35 5.29
N PRO A 128 -0.18 4.23 5.68
CA PRO A 128 -1.20 4.23 6.74
C PRO A 128 -0.58 4.36 8.14
N GLY A 129 -1.43 4.64 9.14
CA GLY A 129 -1.03 4.62 10.55
C GLY A 129 -0.44 5.94 11.07
N LEU A 130 -0.73 7.06 10.40
CA LEU A 130 -0.47 8.39 10.92
C LEU A 130 -1.07 8.52 12.33
N ASP A 131 -0.28 8.98 13.29
CA ASP A 131 -0.58 9.15 14.72
C ASP A 131 -0.91 7.87 15.51
N VAL A 132 -0.98 6.73 14.82
CA VAL A 132 -1.15 5.41 15.43
C VAL A 132 0.19 4.81 15.84
N TYR A 133 1.17 4.85 14.93
CA TYR A 133 2.50 4.26 15.14
C TYR A 133 3.56 5.32 15.43
N GLN A 134 4.77 5.17 14.85
CA GLN A 134 5.91 6.07 15.08
C GLN A 134 5.76 7.41 14.36
N TRP A 135 5.05 7.44 13.25
CA TRP A 135 4.73 8.67 12.54
C TRP A 135 3.61 9.40 13.26
N LYS A 136 3.96 10.51 13.94
CA LYS A 136 2.99 11.37 14.63
C LYS A 136 2.62 12.58 13.79
N ARG A 137 1.39 13.07 13.96
CA ARG A 137 1.00 14.34 13.34
C ARG A 137 1.90 15.46 13.90
N SER A 138 2.55 16.20 13.00
CA SER A 138 3.23 17.43 13.41
C SER A 138 2.17 18.52 13.72
N LYS A 139 2.36 19.23 14.81
CA LYS A 139 1.52 20.38 15.17
C LYS A 139 1.64 21.56 14.19
N ASP A 140 2.72 21.59 13.41
CA ASP A 140 3.03 22.66 12.45
C ASP A 140 2.57 22.26 11.01
N VAL A 141 1.83 21.14 10.85
CA VAL A 141 1.16 20.73 9.61
C VAL A 141 -0.34 20.93 9.76
N LYS A 142 -0.97 21.61 8.81
CA LYS A 142 -2.39 21.95 8.88
C LYS A 142 -3.29 20.83 8.38
N TRP A 143 -2.88 20.11 7.32
CA TRP A 143 -3.73 19.15 6.64
C TRP A 143 -2.97 17.90 6.22
N TYR A 144 -3.52 16.73 6.53
CA TYR A 144 -3.00 15.43 6.10
C TYR A 144 -4.01 14.73 5.20
N ALA A 145 -3.63 14.46 3.96
CA ALA A 145 -4.41 13.70 3.00
C ALA A 145 -3.77 12.34 2.74
N HIS A 146 -4.61 11.30 2.63
CA HIS A 146 -4.19 9.96 2.23
C HIS A 146 -4.69 9.67 0.82
N VAL A 147 -3.81 9.14 -0.06
CA VAL A 147 -4.19 8.66 -1.38
C VAL A 147 -4.09 7.14 -1.45
N LEU A 148 -5.09 6.50 -2.04
CA LEU A 148 -5.10 5.04 -2.19
C LEU A 148 -4.07 4.59 -3.22
N HIS A 149 -3.48 3.41 -2.98
CA HIS A 149 -2.47 2.80 -3.85
C HIS A 149 -2.94 1.51 -4.54
N ALA A 150 -4.19 1.10 -4.33
CA ALA A 150 -4.77 -0.08 -4.95
C ALA A 150 -6.30 0.03 -5.03
N ALA A 151 -6.90 -0.68 -6.00
CA ALA A 151 -8.34 -0.81 -6.15
C ALA A 151 -8.86 -1.86 -5.16
N ASN A 152 -9.07 -1.48 -3.91
CA ASN A 152 -9.62 -2.38 -2.89
C ASN A 152 -10.38 -1.60 -1.81
N ASP A 153 -10.84 -2.32 -0.81
CA ASP A 153 -11.53 -1.75 0.33
C ASP A 153 -10.61 -0.87 1.18
N VAL A 154 -11.07 0.30 1.60
CA VAL A 154 -10.34 1.13 2.56
C VAL A 154 -10.22 0.45 3.92
N THR A 155 -11.08 -0.51 4.20
CA THR A 155 -11.04 -1.33 5.41
C THR A 155 -9.98 -2.44 5.37
N ALA A 156 -9.30 -2.63 4.24
CA ALA A 156 -8.15 -3.54 4.13
C ALA A 156 -6.87 -2.98 4.77
N TYR A 157 -6.85 -1.74 5.20
CA TYR A 157 -5.75 -1.21 6.01
C TYR A 157 -5.76 -1.80 7.43
N ARG A 158 -4.57 -1.89 8.05
CA ARG A 158 -4.45 -2.27 9.46
C ARG A 158 -5.26 -1.33 10.32
N MET A 159 -5.75 -1.83 11.46
CA MET A 159 -6.59 -1.09 12.40
C MET A 159 -6.11 0.32 12.65
N PHE A 160 -7.05 1.27 12.54
CA PHE A 160 -6.84 2.71 12.73
C PHE A 160 -5.93 3.36 11.68
N GLY A 161 -5.68 2.66 10.55
CA GLY A 161 -4.71 3.10 9.55
C GLY A 161 -5.01 4.48 8.95
N LEU A 162 -6.28 4.84 8.82
CA LEU A 162 -6.74 6.09 8.24
C LEU A 162 -7.38 7.06 9.23
N ASP A 163 -7.46 6.72 10.52
CA ASP A 163 -8.24 7.46 11.52
C ASP A 163 -7.82 8.92 11.69
N TYR A 164 -6.54 9.19 11.60
CA TYR A 164 -5.98 10.52 11.87
C TYR A 164 -5.62 11.32 10.62
N TYR A 165 -6.06 10.90 9.45
CA TYR A 165 -6.03 11.72 8.25
C TYR A 165 -7.23 12.67 8.22
N ASP A 166 -7.05 13.88 7.69
CA ASP A 166 -8.12 14.87 7.51
C ASP A 166 -8.91 14.59 6.23
N ALA A 167 -8.27 14.00 5.23
CA ALA A 167 -8.89 13.56 3.99
C ALA A 167 -8.38 12.19 3.54
N VAL A 168 -9.26 11.42 2.87
CA VAL A 168 -8.90 10.20 2.15
C VAL A 168 -9.40 10.32 0.71
N LEU A 169 -8.46 10.30 -0.23
CA LEU A 169 -8.72 10.44 -1.66
C LEU A 169 -9.10 9.06 -2.21
N LEU A 170 -10.36 8.90 -2.52
CA LEU A 170 -11.00 7.62 -2.83
C LEU A 170 -10.99 7.30 -4.33
N SER A 171 -11.19 6.03 -4.65
CA SER A 171 -11.27 5.54 -6.03
C SER A 171 -12.69 5.16 -6.47
N GLY A 172 -13.61 4.93 -5.52
CA GLY A 172 -14.99 4.56 -5.80
C GLY A 172 -15.94 4.89 -4.65
N GLU A 173 -17.25 4.99 -4.96
CA GLU A 173 -18.28 5.42 -3.99
C GLU A 173 -18.50 4.46 -2.82
N TYR A 174 -18.30 3.14 -3.02
CA TYR A 174 -18.47 2.17 -1.94
C TYR A 174 -17.54 2.44 -0.75
N GLN A 175 -16.37 3.02 -1.01
CA GLN A 175 -15.39 3.37 -0.01
C GLN A 175 -15.87 4.52 0.91
N ILE A 176 -16.74 5.41 0.41
CA ILE A 176 -17.38 6.45 1.24
C ILE A 176 -18.18 5.80 2.36
N ARG A 177 -19.01 4.80 2.04
CA ARG A 177 -19.83 4.09 3.04
C ARG A 177 -18.96 3.44 4.10
N GLN A 178 -17.88 2.78 3.69
CA GLN A 178 -16.92 2.15 4.59
C GLN A 178 -16.27 3.17 5.54
N MET A 179 -15.81 4.32 5.02
CA MET A 179 -15.21 5.37 5.83
C MET A 179 -16.21 5.99 6.81
N ARG A 180 -17.43 6.33 6.35
CA ARG A 180 -18.48 6.91 7.22
C ARG A 180 -18.88 5.95 8.34
N GLU A 181 -18.96 4.64 8.05
CA GLU A 181 -19.27 3.65 9.07
C GLU A 181 -18.14 3.52 10.11
N LEU A 182 -16.86 3.53 9.70
CA LEU A 182 -15.72 3.55 10.62
C LEU A 182 -15.73 4.82 11.50
N GLU A 183 -15.98 5.98 10.91
CA GLU A 183 -16.10 7.25 11.65
C GLU A 183 -17.20 7.18 12.70
N ARG A 184 -18.37 6.67 12.32
CA ARG A 184 -19.52 6.50 13.23
C ARG A 184 -19.21 5.55 14.38
N LEU A 185 -18.65 4.37 14.08
CA LEU A 185 -18.35 3.33 15.07
C LEU A 185 -17.28 3.75 16.07
N ARG A 186 -16.34 4.58 15.65
CA ARG A 186 -15.19 5.03 16.45
C ARG A 186 -15.34 6.45 16.99
N ASN A 187 -16.48 7.10 16.70
CA ASN A 187 -16.73 8.50 17.06
C ASN A 187 -15.59 9.44 16.61
N LEU A 188 -15.19 9.28 15.35
CA LEU A 188 -14.16 10.11 14.71
C LEU A 188 -14.78 11.34 14.04
N PRO A 189 -14.03 12.44 13.88
CA PRO A 189 -14.45 13.55 13.05
C PRO A 189 -14.64 13.10 11.59
N GLU A 190 -15.60 13.71 10.90
CA GLU A 190 -15.81 13.47 9.48
C GLU A 190 -14.61 13.95 8.65
N LYS A 191 -14.12 13.08 7.75
CA LYS A 191 -13.04 13.37 6.83
C LYS A 191 -13.59 13.91 5.50
N GLU A 192 -12.78 14.66 4.78
CA GLU A 192 -13.06 14.88 3.36
C GLU A 192 -12.78 13.60 2.56
N LEU A 193 -13.74 13.20 1.72
CA LEU A 193 -13.70 11.96 0.97
C LEU A 193 -13.90 12.21 -0.55
N PRO A 194 -13.00 12.98 -1.20
CA PRO A 194 -13.12 13.21 -2.63
C PRO A 194 -12.84 11.92 -3.41
N ILE A 195 -13.66 11.64 -4.44
CA ILE A 195 -13.43 10.56 -5.40
C ILE A 195 -12.55 11.10 -6.51
N ILE A 196 -11.28 10.71 -6.50
CA ILE A 196 -10.28 11.15 -7.49
C ILE A 196 -9.97 10.08 -8.54
N GLY A 197 -10.12 8.80 -8.22
CA GLY A 197 -9.65 7.67 -9.03
C GLY A 197 -8.34 7.08 -8.51
N LEU A 198 -7.59 6.39 -9.40
CA LEU A 198 -6.34 5.70 -9.07
C LEU A 198 -5.22 6.11 -10.04
N THR A 199 -4.32 6.98 -9.58
CA THR A 199 -3.21 7.50 -10.38
C THR A 199 -2.31 6.38 -10.94
N TYR A 200 -2.11 5.33 -10.16
CA TYR A 200 -1.33 4.17 -10.54
C TYR A 200 -1.97 3.39 -11.70
N MET A 201 -3.28 3.09 -11.63
CA MET A 201 -3.99 2.38 -12.70
C MET A 201 -4.11 3.24 -13.97
N ASP A 202 -4.29 4.55 -13.82
CA ASP A 202 -4.24 5.49 -14.95
C ASP A 202 -2.89 5.43 -15.66
N GLY A 203 -1.79 5.37 -14.90
CA GLY A 203 -0.44 5.21 -15.44
C GLY A 203 -0.23 3.87 -16.17
N LEU A 204 -0.77 2.77 -15.65
CA LEU A 204 -0.74 1.48 -16.34
C LEU A 204 -1.54 1.52 -17.65
N LEU A 205 -2.74 2.12 -17.63
CA LEU A 205 -3.59 2.25 -18.82
C LEU A 205 -2.91 3.11 -19.89
N GLU A 206 -2.31 4.24 -19.50
CA GLU A 206 -1.58 5.12 -20.43
C GLU A 206 -0.41 4.38 -21.11
N ARG A 207 0.34 3.58 -20.35
CA ARG A 207 1.41 2.73 -20.88
C ARG A 207 0.84 1.70 -21.86
N LEU A 208 -0.23 1.00 -21.46
CA LEU A 208 -0.87 -0.03 -22.29
C LEU A 208 -1.36 0.53 -23.63
N GLN A 209 -1.93 1.74 -23.64
CA GLN A 209 -2.40 2.41 -24.86
C GLN A 209 -1.27 2.82 -25.81
N LYS A 210 -0.05 3.01 -25.30
CA LYS A 210 1.14 3.32 -26.12
C LYS A 210 1.81 2.09 -26.71
N GLU A 211 1.47 0.92 -26.20
CA GLU A 211 2.06 -0.34 -26.64
C GLU A 211 1.42 -0.85 -27.95
N LYS A 212 2.22 -1.56 -28.74
CA LYS A 212 1.70 -2.31 -29.89
C LYS A 212 0.93 -3.53 -29.44
N ALA A 213 0.03 -4.01 -30.28
CA ALA A 213 -0.65 -5.28 -30.05
C ALA A 213 0.39 -6.37 -29.76
N GLN A 214 0.10 -7.20 -28.77
CA GLN A 214 0.96 -8.32 -28.42
C GLN A 214 1.01 -9.30 -29.58
N GLU A 215 2.22 -9.76 -29.95
CA GLU A 215 2.39 -10.82 -30.94
C GLU A 215 1.86 -12.15 -30.40
N GLU A 216 1.51 -13.08 -31.29
CA GLU A 216 1.12 -14.44 -30.88
C GLU A 216 2.27 -15.08 -30.08
N HIS A 217 1.95 -15.59 -28.92
CA HIS A 217 2.90 -16.24 -28.01
C HIS A 217 2.25 -17.45 -27.34
N GLU A 218 3.07 -18.28 -26.72
CA GLU A 218 2.61 -19.40 -25.91
C GLU A 218 1.78 -18.91 -24.71
N THR A 219 0.69 -19.66 -24.40
CA THR A 219 -0.16 -19.33 -23.26
C THR A 219 0.65 -19.19 -21.96
N THR A 220 0.59 -18.04 -21.37
CA THR A 220 1.38 -17.65 -20.20
C THR A 220 0.49 -17.43 -18.99
N VAL A 221 0.72 -18.21 -17.92
CA VAL A 221 0.02 -18.15 -16.65
C VAL A 221 0.85 -17.39 -15.64
N LEU A 222 0.30 -16.34 -15.04
CA LEU A 222 0.92 -15.61 -13.96
C LEU A 222 0.38 -16.10 -12.61
N LEU A 223 1.24 -16.63 -11.76
CA LEU A 223 0.95 -16.92 -10.36
C LEU A 223 1.49 -15.79 -9.48
N ALA A 224 0.62 -14.92 -8.99
CA ALA A 224 1.01 -13.78 -8.16
C ALA A 224 0.23 -13.75 -6.83
N PRO A 225 0.60 -14.61 -5.88
CA PRO A 225 -0.07 -14.69 -4.59
C PRO A 225 0.22 -13.48 -3.69
N SER A 226 -0.64 -13.23 -2.71
CA SER A 226 -0.33 -12.40 -1.56
C SER A 226 0.67 -13.12 -0.64
N TRP A 227 0.89 -12.57 0.55
CA TRP A 227 1.80 -13.13 1.57
C TRP A 227 1.04 -13.48 2.85
N GLY A 228 1.69 -14.24 3.73
CA GLY A 228 1.16 -14.62 5.03
C GLY A 228 0.44 -15.97 5.02
N ILE A 229 -0.03 -16.36 6.19
CA ILE A 229 -0.58 -17.68 6.48
C ILE A 229 -1.77 -18.11 5.59
N ASN A 230 -2.47 -17.14 5.03
CA ASN A 230 -3.65 -17.37 4.18
C ASN A 230 -3.34 -17.27 2.68
N SER A 231 -2.08 -17.09 2.29
CA SER A 231 -1.68 -17.02 0.88
C SER A 231 -1.77 -18.38 0.17
N ILE A 232 -1.81 -18.35 -1.16
CA ILE A 232 -1.77 -19.55 -2.01
C ILE A 232 -0.57 -20.43 -1.66
N PHE A 233 0.62 -19.85 -1.46
CA PHE A 233 1.81 -20.61 -1.12
C PHE A 233 1.75 -21.24 0.26
N SER A 234 1.21 -20.56 1.25
CA SER A 234 1.02 -21.12 2.59
C SER A 234 0.01 -22.27 2.57
N ARG A 235 -0.99 -22.23 1.69
CA ARG A 235 -2.04 -23.22 1.60
C ARG A 235 -1.67 -24.44 0.76
N TYR A 236 -1.10 -24.21 -0.42
CA TYR A 236 -0.87 -25.26 -1.41
C TYR A 236 0.61 -25.60 -1.59
N GLY A 237 1.51 -24.67 -1.21
CA GLY A 237 2.96 -24.86 -1.33
C GLY A 237 3.37 -25.28 -2.73
N LYS A 238 4.29 -26.26 -2.80
CA LYS A 238 4.80 -26.79 -4.06
C LYS A 238 3.74 -27.45 -4.97
N LYS A 239 2.64 -27.97 -4.37
CA LYS A 239 1.55 -28.58 -5.17
C LYS A 239 0.96 -27.61 -6.17
N MET A 240 0.96 -26.29 -5.86
CA MET A 240 0.50 -25.27 -6.80
C MET A 240 1.42 -25.16 -8.01
N ILE A 241 2.72 -25.12 -7.81
CA ILE A 241 3.71 -25.08 -8.90
C ILE A 241 3.63 -26.38 -9.73
N GLU A 242 3.59 -27.54 -9.08
CA GLU A 242 3.46 -28.84 -9.76
C GLU A 242 2.19 -28.94 -10.63
N ALA A 243 1.05 -28.45 -10.10
CA ALA A 243 -0.21 -28.45 -10.84
C ALA A 243 -0.14 -27.54 -12.08
N LEU A 244 0.50 -26.38 -11.96
CA LEU A 244 0.67 -25.44 -13.07
C LEU A 244 1.65 -25.96 -14.12
N LEU A 245 2.80 -26.51 -13.73
CA LEU A 245 3.76 -27.10 -14.66
C LEU A 245 3.16 -28.26 -15.48
N LYS A 246 2.27 -29.06 -14.87
CA LYS A 246 1.55 -30.14 -15.57
C LYS A 246 0.61 -29.66 -16.68
N THR A 247 0.24 -28.38 -16.68
CA THR A 247 -0.62 -27.82 -17.75
C THR A 247 0.09 -27.73 -19.09
N GLY A 248 1.41 -27.67 -19.10
CA GLY A 248 2.24 -27.41 -20.27
C GLY A 248 2.31 -25.94 -20.66
N TYR A 249 1.66 -25.03 -19.97
CA TYR A 249 1.73 -23.59 -20.22
C TYR A 249 3.01 -22.99 -19.66
N HIS A 250 3.44 -21.85 -20.20
CA HIS A 250 4.52 -21.08 -19.60
C HIS A 250 4.04 -20.48 -18.28
N LEU A 251 4.80 -20.68 -17.21
CA LEU A 251 4.47 -20.24 -15.87
C LEU A 251 5.40 -19.13 -15.41
N ILE A 252 4.84 -17.97 -15.06
CA ILE A 252 5.55 -16.93 -14.35
C ILE A 252 5.08 -16.94 -12.89
N VAL A 253 6.01 -17.10 -11.97
CA VAL A 253 5.76 -17.00 -10.53
C VAL A 253 6.30 -15.68 -10.03
N ARG A 254 5.39 -14.85 -9.51
CA ARG A 254 5.72 -13.53 -8.96
C ARG A 254 5.28 -13.42 -7.50
N PRO A 255 6.13 -13.82 -6.54
CA PRO A 255 5.81 -13.71 -5.12
C PRO A 255 5.59 -12.25 -4.71
N HIS A 256 4.74 -12.03 -3.72
CA HIS A 256 4.59 -10.70 -3.12
C HIS A 256 5.94 -10.23 -2.55
N PRO A 257 6.33 -8.97 -2.74
CA PRO A 257 7.61 -8.46 -2.24
C PRO A 257 7.85 -8.70 -0.73
N GLN A 258 6.80 -8.70 0.08
CA GLN A 258 6.89 -9.01 1.50
C GLN A 258 7.30 -10.46 1.77
N SER A 259 6.96 -11.40 0.89
CA SER A 259 7.31 -12.82 1.03
C SER A 259 8.82 -13.06 1.03
N PHE A 260 9.60 -12.24 0.28
CA PHE A 260 11.07 -12.31 0.28
C PHE A 260 11.70 -11.97 1.65
N THR A 261 10.94 -11.32 2.53
CA THR A 261 11.39 -10.99 3.90
C THR A 261 10.71 -11.90 4.92
N SER A 262 9.37 -11.99 4.89
CA SER A 262 8.60 -12.69 5.92
C SER A 262 8.57 -14.20 5.74
N GLU A 263 8.70 -14.68 4.48
CA GLU A 263 8.56 -16.09 4.08
C GLU A 263 9.80 -16.60 3.33
N LYS A 264 10.95 -15.92 3.56
CA LYS A 264 12.19 -16.13 2.80
C LYS A 264 12.57 -17.60 2.68
N LYS A 265 12.53 -18.36 3.80
CA LYS A 265 12.91 -19.77 3.78
C LYS A 265 12.02 -20.61 2.85
N MET A 266 10.71 -20.37 2.88
CA MET A 266 9.75 -21.09 2.03
C MET A 266 10.03 -20.79 0.54
N LEU A 267 10.25 -19.51 0.19
CA LEU A 267 10.56 -19.12 -1.19
C LEU A 267 11.90 -19.69 -1.65
N ASP A 268 12.96 -19.58 -0.84
CA ASP A 268 14.29 -20.14 -1.15
C ASP A 268 14.21 -21.65 -1.42
N ASP A 269 13.42 -22.39 -0.61
CA ASP A 269 13.20 -23.83 -0.79
C ASP A 269 12.45 -24.12 -2.10
N LEU A 270 11.39 -23.34 -2.42
CA LEU A 270 10.62 -23.49 -3.66
C LEU A 270 11.46 -23.15 -4.90
N MET A 271 12.18 -22.04 -4.88
CA MET A 271 13.03 -21.62 -6.02
C MET A 271 14.18 -22.60 -6.26
N LYS A 272 14.68 -23.25 -5.21
CA LYS A 272 15.71 -24.30 -5.31
C LYS A 272 15.14 -25.60 -5.88
N GLU A 273 13.91 -25.99 -5.50
CA GLU A 273 13.26 -27.22 -5.98
C GLU A 273 12.75 -27.05 -7.43
N TYR A 274 12.31 -25.83 -7.79
CA TYR A 274 11.80 -25.46 -9.09
C TYR A 274 12.56 -24.24 -9.64
N PRO A 275 13.79 -24.40 -10.13
CA PRO A 275 14.56 -23.29 -10.71
C PRO A 275 13.97 -22.83 -12.04
N ASP A 276 14.39 -21.64 -12.48
CA ASP A 276 14.05 -21.12 -13.81
C ASP A 276 14.35 -22.15 -14.90
N SER A 277 13.46 -22.24 -15.87
CA SER A 277 13.51 -23.18 -17.00
C SER A 277 12.78 -22.58 -18.21
N GLU A 278 12.73 -23.31 -19.34
CA GLU A 278 11.94 -22.90 -20.51
C GLU A 278 10.44 -22.72 -20.18
N GLN A 279 9.91 -23.46 -19.20
CA GLN A 279 8.50 -23.44 -18.80
C GLN A 279 8.23 -22.57 -17.56
N LEU A 280 9.22 -22.26 -16.73
CA LEU A 280 9.06 -21.57 -15.44
C LEU A 280 10.00 -20.38 -15.33
N GLU A 281 9.44 -19.22 -15.01
CA GLU A 281 10.16 -18.00 -14.67
C GLU A 281 9.80 -17.52 -13.27
N TRP A 282 10.80 -17.17 -12.44
CA TRP A 282 10.63 -16.44 -11.20
C TRP A 282 10.82 -14.94 -11.45
N ASN A 283 9.76 -14.16 -11.26
CA ASN A 283 9.78 -12.72 -11.49
C ASN A 283 9.79 -11.93 -10.18
N SER A 284 10.75 -11.02 -10.03
CA SER A 284 10.90 -10.13 -8.88
C SER A 284 11.10 -8.68 -9.25
N ASP A 285 10.77 -8.29 -10.48
CA ASP A 285 10.92 -6.92 -10.98
C ASP A 285 10.18 -5.92 -10.10
N ASN A 286 10.72 -4.72 -9.95
CA ASN A 286 10.06 -3.68 -9.18
C ASN A 286 8.76 -3.18 -9.86
N ASP A 287 8.77 -3.11 -11.19
CA ASP A 287 7.61 -2.77 -12.03
C ASP A 287 6.91 -4.06 -12.49
N ASN A 288 5.58 -4.09 -12.38
CA ASN A 288 4.77 -5.25 -12.78
C ASN A 288 4.17 -5.14 -14.18
N PHE A 289 4.32 -4.02 -14.88
CA PHE A 289 3.65 -3.77 -16.15
C PHE A 289 3.93 -4.84 -17.20
N GLU A 290 5.21 -5.16 -17.46
CA GLU A 290 5.60 -6.11 -18.50
C GLU A 290 5.10 -7.53 -18.18
N VAL A 291 5.16 -7.96 -16.92
CA VAL A 291 4.68 -9.28 -16.53
C VAL A 291 3.15 -9.40 -16.65
N LEU A 292 2.42 -8.32 -16.30
CA LEU A 292 0.96 -8.28 -16.46
C LEU A 292 0.58 -8.26 -17.95
N LYS A 293 1.30 -7.48 -18.76
CA LYS A 293 1.05 -7.37 -20.19
C LYS A 293 1.24 -8.71 -20.91
N ARG A 294 2.35 -9.43 -20.68
CA ARG A 294 2.68 -10.68 -21.38
C ARG A 294 1.97 -11.93 -20.86
N SER A 295 1.28 -11.86 -19.73
CA SER A 295 0.51 -12.98 -19.19
C SER A 295 -0.92 -12.97 -19.71
N ASP A 296 -1.50 -14.16 -19.97
CA ASP A 296 -2.86 -14.30 -20.50
C ASP A 296 -3.90 -14.49 -19.41
N ILE A 297 -3.51 -15.08 -18.30
CA ILE A 297 -4.37 -15.33 -17.13
C ILE A 297 -3.57 -15.17 -15.84
N LEU A 298 -4.23 -14.61 -14.82
CA LEU A 298 -3.66 -14.47 -13.49
C LEU A 298 -4.32 -15.44 -12.50
N ILE A 299 -3.49 -16.10 -11.70
CA ILE A 299 -3.92 -16.86 -10.53
C ILE A 299 -3.40 -16.15 -9.28
N SER A 300 -4.31 -15.76 -8.40
CA SER A 300 -3.99 -15.05 -7.16
C SER A 300 -4.98 -15.40 -6.05
N ASP A 301 -4.88 -14.75 -4.93
CA ASP A 301 -5.79 -14.92 -3.78
C ASP A 301 -6.62 -13.63 -3.52
N PHE A 302 -6.12 -12.71 -2.69
CA PHE A 302 -6.75 -11.42 -2.38
C PHE A 302 -5.77 -10.25 -2.60
N SER A 303 -4.73 -10.47 -3.38
CA SER A 303 -3.75 -9.43 -3.73
C SER A 303 -4.36 -8.37 -4.65
N GLY A 304 -4.03 -7.10 -4.40
CA GLY A 304 -4.49 -5.98 -5.23
C GLY A 304 -4.14 -6.10 -6.72
N VAL A 305 -3.09 -6.84 -7.06
CA VAL A 305 -2.69 -7.11 -8.45
C VAL A 305 -3.78 -7.77 -9.30
N ILE A 306 -4.74 -8.45 -8.66
CA ILE A 306 -5.93 -9.00 -9.33
C ILE A 306 -6.69 -7.89 -10.08
N PHE A 307 -6.90 -6.76 -9.42
CA PHE A 307 -7.64 -5.64 -10.00
C PHE A 307 -6.81 -4.91 -11.04
N ASP A 308 -5.50 -4.79 -10.85
CA ASP A 308 -4.61 -4.25 -11.88
C ASP A 308 -4.72 -5.10 -13.16
N PHE A 309 -4.61 -6.43 -13.04
CA PHE A 309 -4.66 -7.35 -14.16
C PHE A 309 -6.05 -7.39 -14.81
N SER A 310 -7.09 -7.55 -14.02
CA SER A 310 -8.45 -7.72 -14.55
C SER A 310 -9.08 -6.42 -15.05
N LEU A 311 -8.79 -5.27 -14.41
CA LEU A 311 -9.48 -4.03 -14.74
C LEU A 311 -8.70 -3.15 -15.72
N VAL A 312 -7.35 -3.18 -15.70
CA VAL A 312 -6.54 -2.41 -16.66
C VAL A 312 -6.31 -3.21 -17.95
N PHE A 313 -5.87 -4.46 -17.81
CA PHE A 313 -5.53 -5.31 -18.98
C PHE A 313 -6.74 -6.08 -19.54
N ASP A 314 -7.87 -6.05 -18.85
CA ASP A 314 -9.13 -6.76 -19.20
C ASP A 314 -8.93 -8.26 -19.43
N LYS A 315 -8.10 -8.90 -18.62
CA LYS A 315 -7.73 -10.30 -18.72
C LYS A 315 -8.38 -11.16 -17.63
N PRO A 316 -8.59 -12.48 -17.89
CA PRO A 316 -9.25 -13.40 -16.96
C PRO A 316 -8.40 -13.69 -15.72
N ILE A 317 -9.07 -13.97 -14.61
CA ILE A 317 -8.42 -14.31 -13.34
C ILE A 317 -8.99 -15.59 -12.74
N ILE A 318 -8.14 -16.30 -12.01
CA ILE A 318 -8.52 -17.37 -11.10
C ILE A 318 -8.14 -16.91 -9.69
N TYR A 319 -9.12 -16.90 -8.78
CA TYR A 319 -8.88 -16.50 -7.39
C TYR A 319 -9.00 -17.69 -6.44
N SER A 320 -8.12 -17.75 -5.45
CA SER A 320 -8.17 -18.80 -4.42
C SER A 320 -9.28 -18.53 -3.40
N ASP A 321 -9.93 -19.60 -2.92
CA ASP A 321 -10.93 -19.56 -1.86
C ASP A 321 -10.34 -19.37 -0.45
N THR A 322 -9.19 -18.77 -0.34
CA THR A 322 -8.52 -18.48 0.92
C THR A 322 -9.38 -17.60 1.83
N LYS A 323 -9.44 -17.94 3.11
CA LYS A 323 -10.13 -17.11 4.10
C LYS A 323 -9.27 -15.91 4.46
N TYR A 324 -9.84 -14.72 4.32
CA TYR A 324 -9.23 -13.50 4.78
C TYR A 324 -9.48 -13.33 6.29
N ASP A 325 -8.40 -13.20 7.06
CA ASP A 325 -8.51 -12.85 8.47
C ASP A 325 -8.71 -11.34 8.63
N LYS A 326 -9.93 -10.93 9.00
CA LYS A 326 -10.26 -9.53 9.22
C LYS A 326 -9.69 -8.96 10.52
N ALA A 327 -9.30 -9.79 11.50
CA ALA A 327 -8.98 -9.35 12.85
C ALA A 327 -7.90 -8.26 12.96
N PRO A 328 -6.80 -8.27 12.16
CA PRO A 328 -5.79 -7.21 12.23
C PRO A 328 -6.11 -5.95 11.41
N TYR A 329 -7.26 -5.92 10.74
CA TYR A 329 -7.63 -4.87 9.78
C TYR A 329 -8.89 -4.12 10.19
N ASP A 330 -9.10 -2.93 9.63
CA ASP A 330 -10.29 -2.13 9.85
C ASP A 330 -11.58 -2.84 9.42
N ALA A 331 -11.48 -3.81 8.51
CA ALA A 331 -12.58 -4.68 8.09
C ALA A 331 -13.25 -5.48 9.23
N CYS A 332 -12.59 -5.65 10.38
CA CYS A 332 -13.19 -6.34 11.52
C CYS A 332 -14.32 -5.54 12.19
N TRP A 333 -14.38 -4.22 11.96
CA TRP A 333 -15.39 -3.34 12.52
C TRP A 333 -16.69 -3.36 11.72
N LEU A 334 -16.65 -3.78 10.45
CA LEU A 334 -17.80 -3.76 9.56
C LEU A 334 -18.42 -5.15 9.43
N GLU A 335 -19.74 -5.21 9.55
CA GLU A 335 -20.51 -6.43 9.28
C GLU A 335 -20.64 -6.69 7.77
N GLU A 336 -20.63 -5.63 6.96
CA GLU A 336 -20.71 -5.72 5.50
C GLU A 336 -19.55 -6.56 4.95
N GLU A 337 -19.85 -7.37 3.93
CA GLU A 337 -18.83 -8.07 3.18
C GLU A 337 -17.96 -7.06 2.43
N MET A 338 -16.64 -7.26 2.46
CA MET A 338 -15.72 -6.43 1.71
C MET A 338 -16.02 -6.51 0.21
N TRP A 339 -15.96 -5.36 -0.47
CA TRP A 339 -16.16 -5.28 -1.93
C TRP A 339 -15.24 -6.24 -2.69
N THR A 340 -14.00 -6.36 -2.27
CA THR A 340 -13.02 -7.32 -2.82
C THR A 340 -13.60 -8.73 -2.90
N PHE A 341 -14.13 -9.26 -1.80
CA PHE A 341 -14.60 -10.65 -1.74
C PHE A 341 -15.97 -10.85 -2.39
N SER A 342 -16.82 -9.83 -2.44
CA SER A 342 -18.07 -9.86 -3.18
C SER A 342 -17.88 -9.72 -4.69
N THR A 343 -16.76 -9.16 -5.14
CA THR A 343 -16.44 -8.92 -6.55
C THR A 343 -15.68 -10.06 -7.20
N LEU A 344 -14.70 -10.68 -6.50
CA LEU A 344 -13.89 -11.77 -7.03
C LEU A 344 -14.71 -12.89 -7.69
N PRO A 345 -15.81 -13.40 -7.09
CA PRO A 345 -16.63 -14.43 -7.73
C PRO A 345 -17.33 -14.01 -9.02
N LYS A 346 -17.51 -12.71 -9.21
CA LYS A 346 -18.17 -12.16 -10.41
C LYS A 346 -17.19 -12.02 -11.57
N ILE A 347 -15.91 -11.67 -11.29
CA ILE A 347 -14.93 -11.36 -12.30
C ILE A 347 -13.93 -12.49 -12.60
N GLY A 348 -13.99 -13.61 -11.87
CA GLY A 348 -13.06 -14.71 -12.02
C GLY A 348 -13.57 -16.07 -11.57
N GLN A 349 -12.80 -17.09 -11.92
CA GLN A 349 -13.06 -18.49 -11.57
C GLN A 349 -12.45 -18.83 -10.22
N LYS A 350 -13.18 -19.57 -9.39
CA LYS A 350 -12.69 -19.98 -8.05
C LYS A 350 -11.74 -21.17 -8.13
N LEU A 351 -10.57 -21.05 -7.50
CA LEU A 351 -9.64 -22.13 -7.23
C LEU A 351 -9.93 -22.75 -5.86
N THR A 352 -10.10 -24.07 -5.84
CA THR A 352 -10.23 -24.87 -4.61
C THR A 352 -9.20 -26.00 -4.60
N GLY A 353 -8.99 -26.63 -3.43
CA GLY A 353 -8.10 -27.80 -3.37
C GLY A 353 -8.52 -28.96 -4.26
N GLU A 354 -9.83 -29.10 -4.56
CA GLU A 354 -10.38 -30.16 -5.39
C GLU A 354 -10.07 -29.99 -6.88
N ASN A 355 -9.95 -28.74 -7.36
CA ASN A 355 -9.69 -28.49 -8.78
C ASN A 355 -8.20 -28.27 -9.13
N LEU A 356 -7.29 -28.44 -8.17
CA LEU A 356 -5.84 -28.41 -8.41
C LEU A 356 -5.39 -29.50 -9.42
N GLU A 357 -5.99 -30.68 -9.36
CA GLU A 357 -5.65 -31.79 -10.25
C GLU A 357 -6.11 -31.55 -11.70
N ASN A 358 -7.11 -30.68 -11.89
CA ASN A 358 -7.68 -30.32 -13.19
C ASN A 358 -7.33 -28.89 -13.61
N MET A 359 -6.12 -28.41 -13.25
CA MET A 359 -5.70 -27.02 -13.41
C MET A 359 -5.78 -26.54 -14.85
N LYS A 360 -5.38 -27.39 -15.81
CA LYS A 360 -5.45 -27.03 -17.25
C LYS A 360 -6.88 -26.75 -17.68
N GLU A 361 -7.82 -27.63 -17.35
CA GLU A 361 -9.24 -27.46 -17.69
C GLU A 361 -9.83 -26.20 -17.04
N LEU A 362 -9.43 -25.92 -15.80
CA LEU A 362 -9.86 -24.71 -15.08
C LEU A 362 -9.39 -23.44 -15.78
N ILE A 363 -8.13 -23.40 -16.22
CA ILE A 363 -7.51 -22.28 -16.96
C ILE A 363 -8.22 -22.11 -18.30
N ASP A 364 -8.33 -23.18 -19.09
CA ASP A 364 -8.94 -23.14 -20.43
C ASP A 364 -10.37 -22.65 -20.38
N ARG A 365 -11.15 -23.12 -19.39
CA ARG A 365 -12.52 -22.67 -19.18
C ARG A 365 -12.58 -21.20 -18.80
N CYS A 366 -11.71 -20.74 -17.90
CA CYS A 366 -11.68 -19.36 -17.46
C CYS A 366 -11.32 -18.39 -18.59
N MET A 367 -10.35 -18.74 -19.44
CA MET A 367 -9.94 -17.92 -20.57
C MET A 367 -11.03 -17.80 -21.65
N ASN A 368 -11.87 -18.82 -21.81
CA ASN A 368 -12.92 -18.87 -22.85
C ASN A 368 -14.30 -18.39 -22.38
N ASP A 369 -14.47 -18.07 -21.08
CA ASP A 369 -15.76 -17.66 -20.54
C ASP A 369 -15.97 -16.15 -20.62
N SER A 370 -16.85 -15.72 -21.52
CA SER A 370 -17.17 -14.30 -21.74
C SER A 370 -17.96 -13.66 -20.59
N VAL A 371 -18.54 -14.45 -19.70
CA VAL A 371 -19.39 -13.93 -18.60
C VAL A 371 -18.61 -12.99 -17.66
N TYR A 372 -17.34 -13.25 -17.47
CA TYR A 372 -16.50 -12.43 -16.61
C TYR A 372 -16.15 -11.06 -17.19
N LYS A 373 -16.23 -10.87 -18.51
CA LYS A 373 -15.90 -9.61 -19.16
C LYS A 373 -16.85 -8.50 -18.78
N GLU A 374 -18.17 -8.76 -18.84
CA GLU A 374 -19.19 -7.77 -18.46
C GLU A 374 -19.07 -7.41 -16.98
N ALA A 375 -18.82 -8.41 -16.11
CA ALA A 375 -18.65 -8.17 -14.69
C ALA A 375 -17.36 -7.34 -14.38
N ARG A 376 -16.27 -7.51 -15.14
CA ARG A 376 -15.08 -6.65 -15.03
C ARG A 376 -15.38 -5.19 -15.37
N GLU A 377 -16.22 -4.95 -16.37
CA GLU A 377 -16.65 -3.57 -16.71
C GLU A 377 -17.47 -2.93 -15.57
N VAL A 378 -18.33 -3.70 -14.92
CA VAL A 378 -19.06 -3.23 -13.72
C VAL A 378 -18.10 -2.93 -12.59
N ALA A 379 -17.21 -3.86 -12.24
CA ALA A 379 -16.22 -3.67 -11.19
C ALA A 379 -15.29 -2.48 -11.46
N ARG A 380 -14.91 -2.25 -12.72
CA ARG A 380 -14.12 -1.08 -13.13
C ARG A 380 -14.83 0.22 -12.80
N LYS A 381 -16.13 0.33 -13.12
CA LYS A 381 -16.93 1.52 -12.81
C LYS A 381 -17.11 1.74 -11.32
N GLU A 382 -17.20 0.66 -10.54
CA GLU A 382 -17.37 0.74 -9.08
C GLU A 382 -16.13 1.24 -8.36
N THR A 383 -14.93 0.77 -8.76
CA THR A 383 -13.69 0.98 -7.99
C THR A 383 -12.67 1.90 -8.65
N TRP A 384 -12.82 2.23 -9.92
CA TRP A 384 -11.89 3.09 -10.66
C TRP A 384 -12.64 4.22 -11.36
N ALA A 385 -13.11 5.15 -10.55
CA ALA A 385 -13.76 6.35 -11.04
C ALA A 385 -12.75 7.30 -11.72
N ASN A 386 -13.26 8.19 -12.57
CA ASN A 386 -12.47 9.26 -13.23
C ASN A 386 -11.23 8.75 -13.96
N ILE A 387 -11.36 7.64 -14.70
CA ILE A 387 -10.27 6.99 -15.43
C ILE A 387 -9.49 8.01 -16.28
N GLY A 388 -8.17 8.05 -16.11
CA GLY A 388 -7.26 8.98 -16.80
C GLY A 388 -7.17 10.38 -16.19
N GLU A 389 -7.97 10.69 -15.16
CA GLU A 389 -8.03 12.03 -14.56
C GLU A 389 -7.50 12.06 -13.10
N ALA A 390 -7.16 10.92 -12.50
CA ALA A 390 -6.85 10.85 -11.08
C ALA A 390 -5.69 11.77 -10.66
N THR A 391 -4.67 11.91 -11.49
CA THR A 391 -3.54 12.82 -11.24
C THR A 391 -4.00 14.27 -11.17
N ILE A 392 -4.76 14.72 -12.17
CA ILE A 392 -5.24 16.11 -12.27
C ILE A 392 -6.16 16.40 -11.08
N ARG A 393 -7.11 15.51 -10.79
CA ARG A 393 -8.06 15.65 -9.67
C ARG A 393 -7.38 15.68 -8.30
N THR A 394 -6.32 14.88 -8.13
CA THR A 394 -5.50 14.91 -6.91
C THR A 394 -4.86 16.27 -6.72
N VAL A 395 -4.22 16.80 -7.76
CA VAL A 395 -3.54 18.10 -7.69
C VAL A 395 -4.55 19.24 -7.52
N ASP A 396 -5.68 19.19 -8.22
CA ASP A 396 -6.77 20.17 -8.06
C ASP A 396 -7.30 20.20 -6.63
N TYR A 397 -7.57 19.02 -6.05
CA TYR A 397 -8.01 18.92 -4.67
C TYR A 397 -7.00 19.54 -3.69
N LEU A 398 -5.72 19.20 -3.82
CA LEU A 398 -4.69 19.73 -2.93
C LEU A 398 -4.52 21.25 -3.08
N MET A 399 -4.58 21.77 -4.29
CA MET A 399 -4.47 23.20 -4.55
C MET A 399 -5.66 23.98 -4.01
N ASN A 400 -6.88 23.48 -4.23
CA ASN A 400 -8.10 24.11 -3.69
C ASN A 400 -8.06 24.10 -2.14
N LYS A 401 -7.68 22.98 -1.54
CA LYS A 401 -7.54 22.90 -0.07
C LYS A 401 -6.49 23.90 0.45
N TYR A 402 -5.39 24.08 -0.27
CA TYR A 402 -4.37 25.04 0.12
C TYR A 402 -4.88 26.49 0.11
N GLU A 403 -5.68 26.88 -0.88
CA GLU A 403 -6.30 28.21 -0.89
C GLU A 403 -7.34 28.37 0.22
N ASP A 404 -8.16 27.35 0.51
CA ASP A 404 -9.12 27.35 1.63
C ASP A 404 -8.40 27.59 2.97
N LEU A 405 -7.29 26.86 3.22
CA LEU A 405 -6.50 27.01 4.45
C LEU A 405 -5.87 28.40 4.59
N LYS A 406 -5.50 29.04 3.49
CA LYS A 406 -4.99 30.42 3.52
C LYS A 406 -6.08 31.44 3.81
N ASP A 407 -7.28 31.20 3.32
CA ASP A 407 -8.40 32.12 3.54
C ASP A 407 -8.94 32.01 4.97
N GLU A 408 -8.83 30.84 5.60
CA GLU A 408 -9.10 30.66 7.03
C GLU A 408 -8.11 31.45 7.92
N GLU A 409 -6.83 31.52 7.53
CA GLU A 409 -5.82 32.29 8.29
C GLU A 409 -5.98 33.82 8.19
N LYS A 410 -6.69 34.31 7.18
CA LYS A 410 -6.93 35.75 7.01
C LYS A 410 -8.15 36.26 7.79
N LYS A 411 -9.00 35.34 8.27
CA LYS A 411 -10.18 35.63 9.08
C LYS A 411 -9.86 35.63 10.57
#